data_6ab8f8030253dfe7af9f2ca4a0ce44e9
#
_entry.id   6ab8f8030253dfe7af9f2ca4a0ce44e9
#
_cell.length_a   1.000
_cell.length_b   1.000
_cell.length_c   1.000
_cell.angle_alpha   90.00
_cell.angle_beta   90.00
_cell.angle_gamma   90.00
#
_symmetry.space_group_name_H-M   'P 1'
#
loop_
_entity.id
_entity.type
_entity.pdbx_description
1 polymer ?
#
loop_
_entity_poly.entity_id
_entity_poly.type
_entity_poly.pdbx_seq_one_letter_code
_entity_poly.pdbx_strand_id
1 'polypeptide(L)'
;MKHSKEGEMTLFIVYVDDIIIIGDDEEGIGNLKKLLAREFEETGMLGCKPVDTPMDPIGKIYKDNDSHPTDKDRYQRLVGKLIYLTHTRPDIGFAVSMVSHYMNNPTERHMKVVYRILQYLKKSPGRGLYFKKTSSREVEVFTDADWAGSLIDRRSTTGYCSYVWGKLVTWRSKKKSVVARSSAEAEFKAMAHGICEGMWLQRILKELGIISNSTMTVLCDNKATISIAKNPVQHDRTKHVEIDRHFIKEKLEGGTIRLMYIPSSRQTTDILTKALPKATYENMKSKLGMLDIYYPT
;
A
#
# COMPACT_ATOMS: atom_id res chain seq x y z
N MET A 1 5.90 -6.48 24.84
CA MET A 1 4.56 -7.03 25.11
C MET A 1 4.20 -6.78 26.55
N LYS A 2 3.07 -6.19 26.82
CA LYS A 2 2.56 -6.04 28.20
C LYS A 2 1.15 -6.63 28.21
N HIS A 3 0.89 -7.54 29.13
CA HIS A 3 -0.45 -8.09 29.36
C HIS A 3 -1.09 -7.32 30.52
N SER A 4 -2.33 -6.86 30.35
CA SER A 4 -3.12 -6.36 31.46
C SER A 4 -3.68 -7.53 32.28
N LYS A 5 -4.08 -7.27 33.53
CA LYS A 5 -4.70 -8.29 34.40
C LYS A 5 -6.05 -8.83 33.88
N GLU A 6 -6.62 -8.18 32.85
CA GLU A 6 -7.91 -8.51 32.20
C GLU A 6 -7.75 -9.23 30.86
N GLY A 7 -6.53 -9.67 30.50
CA GLY A 7 -6.27 -10.42 29.28
C GLY A 7 -6.21 -9.59 27.99
N GLU A 8 -6.20 -8.26 28.10
CA GLU A 8 -5.95 -7.38 26.96
C GLU A 8 -4.47 -7.34 26.62
N MET A 9 -4.15 -7.48 25.34
CA MET A 9 -2.79 -7.48 24.85
C MET A 9 -2.52 -6.19 24.08
N THR A 10 -1.56 -5.39 24.55
CA THR A 10 -1.06 -4.23 23.82
C THR A 10 0.25 -4.59 23.14
N LEU A 11 0.29 -4.48 21.82
CA LEU A 11 1.49 -4.71 21.01
C LEU A 11 2.12 -3.36 20.68
N PHE A 12 3.36 -3.14 21.12
CA PHE A 12 4.18 -2.01 20.73
C PHE A 12 5.11 -2.45 19.59
N ILE A 13 4.99 -1.84 18.44
CA ILE A 13 5.95 -2.00 17.34
C ILE A 13 6.78 -0.72 17.29
N VAL A 14 8.06 -0.84 17.64
CA VAL A 14 9.04 0.25 17.55
C VAL A 14 9.80 0.06 16.25
N TYR A 15 9.73 1.05 15.36
CA TYR A 15 10.51 1.07 14.12
C TYR A 15 11.37 2.33 14.08
N VAL A 16 12.65 2.17 14.40
CA VAL A 16 13.67 3.25 14.50
C VAL A 16 13.23 4.32 15.51
N ASP A 17 12.61 5.40 15.08
CA ASP A 17 12.16 6.51 15.93
C ASP A 17 10.63 6.54 16.12
N ASP A 18 9.90 5.53 15.63
CA ASP A 18 8.44 5.51 15.60
C ASP A 18 7.87 4.42 16.51
N ILE A 19 6.94 4.82 17.38
CA ILE A 19 6.13 3.92 18.19
C ILE A 19 4.75 3.85 17.56
N ILE A 20 4.42 2.71 16.95
CA ILE A 20 3.04 2.45 16.51
C ILE A 20 2.30 1.81 17.69
N ILE A 21 1.39 2.57 18.28
CA ILE A 21 0.49 2.08 19.32
C ILE A 21 -0.78 1.59 18.63
N ILE A 22 -1.03 0.27 18.71
CA ILE A 22 -2.30 -0.32 18.25
C ILE A 22 -3.21 -0.39 19.46
N GLY A 23 -4.20 0.47 19.51
CA GLY A 23 -5.16 0.57 20.59
C GLY A 23 -6.08 1.80 20.39
N ASP A 24 -6.98 2.05 21.33
CA ASP A 24 -7.89 3.21 21.34
C ASP A 24 -7.17 4.51 21.74
N ASP A 25 -6.09 4.86 21.00
CA ASP A 25 -5.26 6.03 21.28
C ASP A 25 -5.91 7.31 20.75
N GLU A 26 -6.82 7.90 21.54
CA GLU A 26 -7.43 9.21 21.26
C GLU A 26 -6.40 10.35 21.21
N GLU A 27 -5.30 10.24 21.93
CA GLU A 27 -4.26 11.27 22.00
C GLU A 27 -3.42 11.29 20.70
N GLY A 28 -3.05 10.14 20.15
CA GLY A 28 -2.36 10.03 18.87
C GLY A 28 -3.18 10.57 17.70
N ILE A 29 -4.49 10.30 17.71
CA ILE A 29 -5.43 10.86 16.75
C ILE A 29 -5.52 12.39 16.90
N GLY A 30 -5.58 12.90 18.12
CA GLY A 30 -5.58 14.33 18.43
C GLY A 30 -4.32 15.04 17.93
N ASN A 31 -3.16 14.42 18.09
CA ASN A 31 -1.88 14.94 17.65
C ASN A 31 -1.78 14.98 16.11
N LEU A 32 -2.26 13.94 15.41
CA LEU A 32 -2.32 13.91 13.95
C LEU A 32 -3.21 15.03 13.39
N LYS A 33 -4.37 15.29 14.04
CA LYS A 33 -5.26 16.39 13.64
C LYS A 33 -4.59 17.76 13.80
N LYS A 34 -3.92 18.00 14.95
CA LYS A 34 -3.19 19.25 15.18
C LYS A 34 -2.08 19.44 14.14
N LEU A 35 -1.35 18.36 13.80
CA LEU A 35 -0.33 18.40 12.79
C LEU A 35 -0.89 18.75 11.41
N LEU A 36 -1.98 18.09 10.99
CA LEU A 36 -2.65 18.39 9.73
C LEU A 36 -3.25 19.80 9.71
N ALA A 37 -3.89 20.26 10.78
CA ALA A 37 -4.45 21.62 10.89
C ALA A 37 -3.36 22.67 10.71
N ARG A 38 -2.21 22.49 11.37
CA ARG A 38 -1.05 23.36 11.22
C ARG A 38 -0.53 23.39 9.79
N GLU A 39 -0.45 22.23 9.11
CA GLU A 39 -0.04 22.17 7.70
C GLU A 39 -1.03 22.91 6.78
N PHE A 40 -2.34 22.82 7.05
CA PHE A 40 -3.34 23.57 6.30
C PHE A 40 -3.22 25.10 6.51
N GLU A 41 -2.86 25.54 7.72
CA GLU A 41 -2.55 26.95 8.00
C GLU A 41 -1.30 27.40 7.25
N GLU A 42 -0.18 26.69 7.44
CA GLU A 42 1.12 27.01 6.83
C GLU A 42 1.07 26.99 5.29
N THR A 43 0.21 26.16 4.71
CA THR A 43 0.01 26.09 3.24
C THR A 43 -1.05 27.05 2.71
N GLY A 44 -1.76 27.77 3.57
CA GLY A 44 -2.88 28.65 3.16
C GLY A 44 -4.10 27.87 2.65
N MET A 45 -4.19 26.58 2.97
CA MET A 45 -5.23 25.68 2.43
C MET A 45 -6.45 25.53 3.35
N LEU A 46 -6.59 26.33 4.41
CA LEU A 46 -7.76 26.26 5.29
C LEU A 46 -9.08 26.43 4.53
N GLY A 47 -9.11 27.32 3.52
CA GLY A 47 -10.28 27.55 2.65
C GLY A 47 -10.43 26.60 1.46
N CYS A 48 -9.50 25.65 1.24
CA CYS A 48 -9.55 24.81 0.04
C CYS A 48 -10.74 23.83 0.04
N LYS A 49 -11.30 23.57 -1.15
CA LYS A 49 -12.36 22.56 -1.32
C LYS A 49 -11.78 21.16 -1.17
N PRO A 50 -12.39 20.29 -0.34
CA PRO A 50 -12.02 18.88 -0.26
C PRO A 50 -12.22 18.15 -1.58
N VAL A 51 -11.42 17.09 -1.83
CA VAL A 51 -11.54 16.22 -3.00
C VAL A 51 -11.75 14.77 -2.60
N ASP A 52 -12.29 13.96 -3.53
CA ASP A 52 -12.70 12.59 -3.25
C ASP A 52 -11.55 11.57 -3.38
N THR A 53 -10.51 11.88 -4.17
CA THR A 53 -9.38 10.98 -4.42
C THR A 53 -8.06 11.73 -4.30
N PRO A 54 -7.01 11.11 -3.73
CA PRO A 54 -5.71 11.77 -3.54
C PRO A 54 -4.97 12.01 -4.86
N MET A 55 -5.36 11.29 -5.94
CA MET A 55 -4.78 11.43 -7.26
C MET A 55 -5.87 11.41 -8.33
N ASP A 56 -5.66 12.16 -9.41
CA ASP A 56 -6.56 12.17 -10.55
C ASP A 56 -6.23 10.99 -11.47
N PRO A 57 -7.19 10.10 -11.80
CA PRO A 57 -6.97 9.00 -12.74
C PRO A 57 -6.55 9.46 -14.15
N ILE A 58 -7.02 10.65 -14.56
CA ILE A 58 -6.67 11.26 -15.85
C ILE A 58 -5.34 12.04 -15.73
N GLY A 59 -4.75 12.03 -14.55
CA GLY A 59 -3.69 12.89 -14.08
C GLY A 59 -2.49 12.99 -15.00
N LYS A 60 -2.33 14.17 -15.51
CA LYS A 60 -1.27 14.63 -16.41
C LYS A 60 0.01 14.98 -15.65
N ILE A 61 0.39 14.29 -14.57
CA ILE A 61 1.63 14.55 -13.81
C ILE A 61 2.86 14.51 -14.75
N TYR A 62 2.74 13.81 -15.86
CA TYR A 62 3.86 13.41 -16.70
C TYR A 62 4.05 14.26 -17.97
N LYS A 63 3.18 15.24 -18.28
CA LYS A 63 3.12 15.82 -19.62
C LYS A 63 3.60 17.27 -19.77
N ASP A 64 4.30 17.84 -18.80
CA ASP A 64 4.72 19.26 -18.93
C ASP A 64 6.21 19.42 -18.71
N ASN A 65 6.93 19.68 -19.77
CA ASN A 65 8.34 20.08 -19.72
C ASN A 65 8.52 21.56 -19.31
N ASP A 66 7.41 22.34 -19.21
CA ASP A 66 7.44 23.80 -18.99
C ASP A 66 7.04 24.21 -17.58
N SER A 67 6.90 23.27 -16.62
CA SER A 67 6.54 23.62 -15.25
C SER A 67 7.74 24.21 -14.49
N HIS A 68 7.56 25.41 -13.92
CA HIS A 68 8.61 26.07 -13.14
C HIS A 68 9.03 25.29 -11.90
N PRO A 69 10.31 25.40 -11.47
CA PRO A 69 10.76 24.87 -10.19
C PRO A 69 9.92 25.43 -9.04
N THR A 70 9.69 24.63 -8.02
CA THR A 70 9.03 25.06 -6.78
C THR A 70 10.01 25.06 -5.61
N ASP A 71 9.57 25.61 -4.47
CA ASP A 71 10.32 25.55 -3.22
C ASP A 71 10.59 24.08 -2.83
N LYS A 72 11.85 23.67 -3.00
CA LYS A 72 12.30 22.30 -2.78
C LYS A 72 12.20 21.90 -1.31
N ASP A 73 12.57 22.79 -0.39
CA ASP A 73 12.61 22.48 1.04
C ASP A 73 11.19 22.30 1.58
N ARG A 74 10.28 23.17 1.15
CA ARG A 74 8.85 23.04 1.45
C ARG A 74 8.26 21.75 0.88
N TYR A 75 8.61 21.42 -0.37
CA TYR A 75 8.15 20.18 -1.00
C TYR A 75 8.63 18.95 -0.23
N GLN A 76 9.92 18.87 0.08
CA GLN A 76 10.52 17.75 0.80
C GLN A 76 9.91 17.58 2.19
N ARG A 77 9.70 18.69 2.91
CA ARG A 77 9.07 18.66 4.24
C ARG A 77 7.64 18.11 4.17
N LEU A 78 6.82 18.60 3.23
CA LEU A 78 5.44 18.13 3.06
C LEU A 78 5.39 16.66 2.66
N VAL A 79 6.18 16.25 1.67
CA VAL A 79 6.23 14.85 1.22
C VAL A 79 6.76 13.94 2.31
N GLY A 80 7.76 14.35 3.09
CA GLY A 80 8.26 13.60 4.24
C GLY A 80 7.16 13.31 5.27
N LYS A 81 6.36 14.32 5.63
CA LYS A 81 5.19 14.15 6.52
C LYS A 81 4.14 13.21 5.93
N LEU A 82 3.89 13.30 4.61
CA LEU A 82 2.96 12.41 3.93
C LEU A 82 3.46 10.97 3.87
N ILE A 83 4.77 10.74 3.67
CA ILE A 83 5.39 9.41 3.74
C ILE A 83 5.14 8.79 5.11
N TYR A 84 5.39 9.54 6.18
CA TYR A 84 5.10 9.08 7.54
C TYR A 84 3.62 8.69 7.70
N LEU A 85 2.70 9.52 7.22
CA LEU A 85 1.27 9.26 7.29
C LEU A 85 0.85 7.98 6.53
N THR A 86 1.61 7.55 5.51
CA THR A 86 1.29 6.30 4.79
C THR A 86 1.38 5.04 5.67
N HIS A 87 2.03 5.09 6.82
CA HIS A 87 2.09 3.97 7.77
C HIS A 87 0.74 3.70 8.46
N THR A 88 -0.17 4.66 8.48
CA THR A 88 -1.52 4.52 9.03
C THR A 88 -2.62 4.72 7.99
N ARG A 89 -2.30 5.30 6.85
CA ARG A 89 -3.20 5.65 5.74
C ARG A 89 -2.78 4.95 4.45
N PRO A 90 -3.10 3.65 4.29
CA PRO A 90 -2.77 2.91 3.07
C PRO A 90 -3.37 3.53 1.81
N ASP A 91 -4.50 4.19 1.94
CA ASP A 91 -5.23 4.83 0.86
C ASP A 91 -4.44 5.92 0.13
N ILE A 92 -3.52 6.63 0.79
CA ILE A 92 -2.66 7.61 0.12
C ILE A 92 -1.32 7.03 -0.35
N GLY A 93 -1.04 5.75 -0.11
CA GLY A 93 0.27 5.12 -0.35
C GLY A 93 0.77 5.28 -1.77
N PHE A 94 -0.09 5.05 -2.79
CA PHE A 94 0.28 5.24 -4.19
C PHE A 94 0.56 6.71 -4.52
N ALA A 95 -0.32 7.62 -4.13
CA ALA A 95 -0.17 9.04 -4.43
C ALA A 95 1.11 9.63 -3.82
N VAL A 96 1.40 9.26 -2.57
CA VAL A 96 2.62 9.68 -1.87
C VAL A 96 3.87 9.05 -2.49
N SER A 97 3.83 7.76 -2.84
CA SER A 97 4.91 7.10 -3.58
C SER A 97 5.22 7.84 -4.89
N MET A 98 4.19 8.31 -5.61
CA MET A 98 4.38 9.05 -6.85
C MET A 98 5.07 10.40 -6.65
N VAL A 99 4.64 11.22 -5.68
CA VAL A 99 5.24 12.53 -5.44
C VAL A 99 6.64 12.42 -4.83
N SER A 100 6.94 11.35 -4.09
CA SER A 100 8.27 11.13 -3.50
C SER A 100 9.40 10.98 -4.53
N HIS A 101 9.09 10.57 -5.76
CA HIS A 101 10.08 10.44 -6.84
C HIS A 101 10.65 11.80 -7.30
N TYR A 102 9.97 12.90 -7.00
CA TYR A 102 10.35 14.24 -7.44
C TYR A 102 10.99 15.09 -6.34
N MET A 103 11.35 14.52 -5.19
CA MET A 103 11.93 15.25 -4.05
C MET A 103 13.25 15.96 -4.38
N ASN A 104 14.02 15.45 -5.36
CA ASN A 104 15.30 16.07 -5.74
C ASN A 104 15.14 17.25 -6.68
N ASN A 105 14.12 17.24 -7.53
CA ASN A 105 13.84 18.31 -8.50
C ASN A 105 12.33 18.54 -8.66
N PRO A 106 11.66 19.11 -7.63
CA PRO A 106 10.23 19.33 -7.67
C PRO A 106 9.87 20.54 -8.53
N THR A 107 8.70 20.47 -9.18
CA THR A 107 8.10 21.57 -9.92
C THR A 107 6.77 21.98 -9.30
N GLU A 108 6.23 23.14 -9.68
CA GLU A 108 4.90 23.60 -9.23
C GLU A 108 3.80 22.56 -9.49
N ARG A 109 3.94 21.83 -10.56
CA ARG A 109 3.00 20.77 -10.91
C ARG A 109 3.05 19.63 -9.91
N HIS A 110 4.23 19.20 -9.49
CA HIS A 110 4.39 18.19 -8.44
C HIS A 110 3.81 18.71 -7.12
N MET A 111 4.00 19.98 -6.80
CA MET A 111 3.42 20.63 -5.64
C MET A 111 1.88 20.64 -5.68
N LYS A 112 1.26 20.87 -6.85
CA LYS A 112 -0.21 20.77 -7.01
C LYS A 112 -0.75 19.37 -6.66
N VAL A 113 0.01 18.32 -6.95
CA VAL A 113 -0.37 16.96 -6.56
C VAL A 113 -0.27 16.76 -5.06
N VAL A 114 0.78 17.28 -4.42
CA VAL A 114 0.89 17.28 -2.94
C VAL A 114 -0.31 18.01 -2.33
N TYR A 115 -0.69 19.17 -2.84
CA TYR A 115 -1.88 19.88 -2.36
C TYR A 115 -3.17 19.08 -2.58
N ARG A 116 -3.30 18.33 -3.66
CA ARG A 116 -4.45 17.45 -3.87
C ARG A 116 -4.51 16.33 -2.82
N ILE A 117 -3.38 15.75 -2.42
CA ILE A 117 -3.33 14.77 -1.33
C ILE A 117 -3.80 15.42 -0.02
N LEU A 118 -3.36 16.64 0.27
CA LEU A 118 -3.82 17.38 1.45
C LEU A 118 -5.33 17.67 1.41
N GLN A 119 -5.86 18.11 0.25
CA GLN A 119 -7.31 18.32 0.06
C GLN A 119 -8.13 17.04 0.30
N TYR A 120 -7.59 15.88 -0.12
CA TYR A 120 -8.20 14.58 0.16
C TYR A 120 -8.19 14.27 1.66
N LEU A 121 -7.06 14.47 2.34
CA LEU A 121 -6.94 14.26 3.78
C LEU A 121 -7.87 15.18 4.58
N LYS A 122 -8.06 16.42 4.14
CA LYS A 122 -9.01 17.37 4.74
C LYS A 122 -10.44 16.84 4.76
N LYS A 123 -10.84 16.05 3.76
CA LYS A 123 -12.16 15.43 3.68
C LYS A 123 -12.36 14.31 4.69
N SER A 124 -11.29 13.67 5.12
CA SER A 124 -11.36 12.43 5.90
C SER A 124 -10.35 12.41 7.06
N PRO A 125 -10.39 13.40 7.98
CA PRO A 125 -9.39 13.53 9.04
C PRO A 125 -9.48 12.42 10.09
N GLY A 126 -10.63 11.77 10.22
CA GLY A 126 -10.85 10.66 11.18
C GLY A 126 -10.79 9.28 10.54
N ARG A 127 -10.37 9.16 9.26
CA ARG A 127 -10.36 7.87 8.60
C ARG A 127 -9.08 7.09 8.92
N GLY A 128 -9.25 5.84 9.33
CA GLY A 128 -8.15 4.94 9.68
C GLY A 128 -8.54 3.47 9.52
N LEU A 129 -7.58 2.59 9.75
CA LEU A 129 -7.81 1.13 9.76
C LEU A 129 -8.52 0.74 11.05
N TYR A 130 -9.54 -0.11 10.91
CA TYR A 130 -10.31 -0.62 12.04
C TYR A 130 -10.04 -2.11 12.25
N PHE A 131 -9.56 -2.46 13.44
CA PHE A 131 -9.22 -3.82 13.84
C PHE A 131 -10.34 -4.43 14.70
N LYS A 132 -11.36 -5.00 14.06
CA LYS A 132 -12.41 -5.74 14.75
C LYS A 132 -11.98 -7.19 14.99
N LYS A 133 -12.30 -7.75 16.15
CA LYS A 133 -12.08 -9.17 16.44
C LYS A 133 -12.76 -10.06 15.38
N THR A 134 -12.06 -11.09 14.91
CA THR A 134 -12.54 -12.00 13.86
C THR A 134 -12.23 -13.45 14.24
N SER A 135 -13.00 -14.40 13.70
CA SER A 135 -12.77 -15.83 13.84
C SER A 135 -11.75 -16.38 12.82
N SER A 136 -11.47 -15.63 11.74
CA SER A 136 -10.45 -16.03 10.75
C SER A 136 -9.08 -16.22 11.41
N ARG A 137 -8.31 -17.19 10.93
CA ARG A 137 -6.93 -17.46 11.35
C ARG A 137 -5.99 -17.59 10.15
N GLU A 138 -6.40 -17.04 9.02
CA GLU A 138 -5.64 -17.11 7.77
C GLU A 138 -4.74 -15.89 7.60
N VAL A 139 -3.63 -16.10 6.91
CA VAL A 139 -2.77 -15.04 6.35
C VAL A 139 -3.03 -15.00 4.86
N GLU A 140 -3.43 -13.83 4.36
CA GLU A 140 -3.75 -13.59 2.95
C GLU A 140 -2.89 -12.45 2.42
N VAL A 141 -2.37 -12.59 1.22
CA VAL A 141 -1.56 -11.57 0.57
C VAL A 141 -2.12 -11.30 -0.83
N PHE A 142 -2.58 -10.08 -1.05
CA PHE A 142 -2.98 -9.59 -2.37
C PHE A 142 -1.78 -8.94 -3.04
N THR A 143 -1.54 -9.25 -4.30
CA THR A 143 -0.43 -8.70 -5.08
C THR A 143 -0.92 -8.18 -6.42
N ASP A 144 -0.39 -7.02 -6.86
CA ASP A 144 -0.73 -6.40 -8.15
C ASP A 144 0.48 -5.65 -8.70
N ALA A 145 0.53 -5.51 -10.01
CA ALA A 145 1.51 -4.70 -10.70
C ALA A 145 0.87 -3.90 -11.85
N ASP A 146 0.96 -2.58 -11.78
CA ASP A 146 0.66 -1.70 -12.91
C ASP A 146 1.83 -1.72 -13.90
N TRP A 147 1.76 -2.66 -14.87
CA TRP A 147 2.83 -2.86 -15.86
C TRP A 147 2.99 -1.65 -16.75
N ALA A 148 4.22 -1.14 -16.82
CA ALA A 148 4.59 0.02 -17.65
C ALA A 148 3.72 1.27 -17.38
N GLY A 149 3.14 1.40 -16.18
CA GLY A 149 2.21 2.47 -15.81
C GLY A 149 2.84 3.87 -15.80
N SER A 150 4.15 3.96 -15.59
CA SER A 150 4.86 5.24 -15.71
C SER A 150 5.01 5.66 -17.18
N LEU A 151 4.37 6.77 -17.57
CA LEU A 151 4.41 7.29 -18.94
C LEU A 151 5.79 7.83 -19.35
N ILE A 152 6.62 8.22 -18.38
CA ILE A 152 7.96 8.80 -18.64
C ILE A 152 8.98 7.72 -18.94
N ASP A 153 9.10 6.72 -18.07
CA ASP A 153 10.16 5.73 -18.09
C ASP A 153 9.67 4.30 -18.25
N ARG A 154 8.36 4.11 -18.44
CA ARG A 154 7.69 2.83 -18.64
C ARG A 154 7.98 1.78 -17.55
N ARG A 155 8.36 2.25 -16.38
CA ARG A 155 8.54 1.38 -15.20
C ARG A 155 7.21 1.04 -14.58
N SER A 156 7.13 -0.16 -14.04
CA SER A 156 5.94 -0.67 -13.35
C SER A 156 5.90 -0.23 -11.90
N THR A 157 4.71 -0.05 -11.37
CA THR A 157 4.48 0.08 -9.92
C THR A 157 3.95 -1.24 -9.41
N THR A 158 4.62 -1.83 -8.41
CA THR A 158 4.16 -3.06 -7.76
C THR A 158 3.61 -2.72 -6.37
N GLY A 159 2.63 -3.51 -5.94
CA GLY A 159 2.06 -3.38 -4.61
C GLY A 159 1.71 -4.74 -4.00
N TYR A 160 1.59 -4.75 -2.69
CA TYR A 160 0.96 -5.83 -1.94
C TYR A 160 0.16 -5.28 -0.76
N CYS A 161 -0.85 -6.05 -0.37
CA CYS A 161 -1.64 -5.88 0.85
C CYS A 161 -1.62 -7.21 1.60
N SER A 162 -1.10 -7.25 2.84
CA SER A 162 -1.07 -8.46 3.64
C SER A 162 -2.08 -8.37 4.76
N TYR A 163 -2.94 -9.37 4.84
CA TYR A 163 -3.99 -9.49 5.84
C TYR A 163 -3.66 -10.61 6.79
N VAL A 164 -3.78 -10.32 8.08
CA VAL A 164 -3.76 -11.32 9.15
C VAL A 164 -5.15 -11.36 9.75
N TRP A 165 -5.80 -12.53 9.67
CA TRP A 165 -7.16 -12.75 10.20
C TRP A 165 -8.21 -11.78 9.61
N GLY A 166 -8.06 -11.50 8.30
CA GLY A 166 -8.96 -10.59 7.58
C GLY A 166 -8.75 -9.11 7.91
N LYS A 167 -7.65 -8.73 8.56
CA LYS A 167 -7.27 -7.34 8.85
C LYS A 167 -5.99 -6.98 8.12
N LEU A 168 -5.99 -5.82 7.48
CA LEU A 168 -4.82 -5.29 6.80
C LEU A 168 -3.75 -4.94 7.84
N VAL A 169 -2.57 -5.55 7.72
CA VAL A 169 -1.45 -5.36 8.66
C VAL A 169 -0.26 -4.68 8.01
N THR A 170 0.09 -5.12 6.78
CA THR A 170 1.17 -4.49 6.01
C THR A 170 0.74 -4.21 4.58
N TRP A 171 1.33 -3.19 3.99
CA TRP A 171 1.08 -2.80 2.59
C TRP A 171 2.29 -2.07 2.02
N ARG A 172 2.40 -2.10 0.72
CA ARG A 172 3.48 -1.41 0.03
C ARG A 172 3.06 -0.97 -1.37
N SER A 173 3.48 0.24 -1.74
CA SER A 173 3.47 0.74 -3.11
C SER A 173 4.90 1.07 -3.50
N LYS A 174 5.42 0.48 -4.58
CA LYS A 174 6.81 0.71 -5.00
C LYS A 174 6.95 0.74 -6.52
N LYS A 175 7.40 1.86 -7.07
CA LYS A 175 7.88 1.94 -8.45
C LYS A 175 9.18 1.16 -8.59
N LYS A 176 9.28 0.35 -9.62
CA LYS A 176 10.49 -0.47 -9.90
C LYS A 176 11.62 0.38 -10.46
N SER A 177 12.85 -0.02 -10.19
CA SER A 177 14.06 0.61 -10.72
C SER A 177 14.38 0.20 -12.16
N VAL A 178 13.81 -0.91 -12.63
CA VAL A 178 14.00 -1.46 -13.98
C VAL A 178 12.66 -1.66 -14.68
N VAL A 179 12.65 -1.59 -16.01
CA VAL A 179 11.49 -1.86 -16.84
C VAL A 179 11.23 -3.37 -16.91
N ALA A 180 10.00 -3.80 -16.62
CA ALA A 180 9.58 -5.17 -16.84
C ALA A 180 9.23 -5.39 -18.33
N ARG A 181 9.67 -6.50 -18.89
CA ARG A 181 9.49 -6.82 -20.33
C ARG A 181 8.07 -7.32 -20.65
N SER A 182 7.33 -7.74 -19.63
CA SER A 182 5.94 -8.19 -19.75
C SER A 182 5.14 -7.92 -18.51
N SER A 183 3.81 -7.92 -18.61
CA SER A 183 2.92 -7.83 -17.46
C SER A 183 3.14 -9.00 -16.50
N ALA A 184 3.34 -10.20 -17.01
CA ALA A 184 3.64 -11.37 -16.19
C ALA A 184 4.91 -11.19 -15.35
N GLU A 185 5.98 -10.60 -15.91
CA GLU A 185 7.20 -10.30 -15.13
C GLU A 185 6.93 -9.32 -14.01
N ALA A 186 6.17 -8.25 -14.27
CA ALA A 186 5.83 -7.28 -13.26
C ALA A 186 5.03 -7.92 -12.12
N GLU A 187 4.06 -8.77 -12.46
CA GLU A 187 3.26 -9.54 -11.52
C GLU A 187 4.07 -10.56 -10.71
N PHE A 188 4.99 -11.31 -11.36
CA PHE A 188 5.89 -12.22 -10.64
C PHE A 188 6.71 -11.48 -9.58
N LYS A 189 7.26 -10.32 -9.93
CA LYS A 189 8.01 -9.49 -8.98
C LYS A 189 7.14 -8.97 -7.83
N ALA A 190 5.88 -8.61 -8.10
CA ALA A 190 4.94 -8.22 -7.06
C ALA A 190 4.62 -9.40 -6.13
N MET A 191 4.34 -10.57 -6.73
CA MET A 191 4.02 -11.80 -6.01
C MET A 191 5.18 -12.26 -5.12
N ALA A 192 6.42 -12.30 -5.63
CA ALA A 192 7.59 -12.68 -4.86
C ALA A 192 7.77 -11.78 -3.62
N HIS A 193 7.61 -10.46 -3.77
CA HIS A 193 7.68 -9.53 -2.64
C HIS A 193 6.55 -9.74 -1.63
N GLY A 194 5.33 -9.95 -2.09
CA GLY A 194 4.20 -10.24 -1.22
C GLY A 194 4.37 -11.55 -0.45
N ILE A 195 4.91 -12.60 -1.10
CA ILE A 195 5.21 -13.88 -0.45
C ILE A 195 6.26 -13.69 0.65
N CYS A 196 7.35 -12.96 0.38
CA CYS A 196 8.38 -12.67 1.37
C CYS A 196 7.80 -11.97 2.60
N GLU A 197 6.94 -10.97 2.38
CA GLU A 197 6.24 -10.25 3.46
C GLU A 197 5.33 -11.17 4.27
N GLY A 198 4.51 -11.97 3.61
CA GLY A 198 3.61 -12.89 4.28
C GLY A 198 4.35 -13.97 5.08
N MET A 199 5.47 -14.47 4.58
CA MET A 199 6.36 -15.40 5.30
C MET A 199 6.96 -14.75 6.55
N TRP A 200 7.37 -13.47 6.44
CA TRP A 200 7.85 -12.71 7.58
C TRP A 200 6.75 -12.53 8.64
N LEU A 201 5.52 -12.22 8.23
CA LEU A 201 4.38 -12.14 9.15
C LEU A 201 4.11 -13.47 9.85
N GLN A 202 4.12 -14.59 9.11
CA GLN A 202 3.94 -15.93 9.71
C GLN A 202 5.04 -16.23 10.73
N ARG A 203 6.28 -15.84 10.45
CA ARG A 203 7.40 -16.01 11.39
C ARG A 203 7.18 -15.20 12.67
N ILE A 204 6.79 -13.91 12.55
CA ILE A 204 6.47 -13.07 13.72
C ILE A 204 5.34 -13.67 14.55
N LEU A 205 4.25 -14.12 13.91
CA LEU A 205 3.13 -14.77 14.60
C LEU A 205 3.60 -15.99 15.38
N LYS A 206 4.49 -16.80 14.79
CA LYS A 206 5.08 -17.96 15.46
C LYS A 206 5.96 -17.56 16.65
N GLU A 207 6.80 -16.53 16.51
CA GLU A 207 7.66 -16.01 17.60
C GLU A 207 6.82 -15.44 18.76
N LEU A 208 5.63 -14.91 18.46
CA LEU A 208 4.66 -14.45 19.45
C LEU A 208 3.85 -15.59 20.10
N GLY A 209 4.15 -16.85 19.78
CA GLY A 209 3.41 -18.01 20.30
C GLY A 209 2.04 -18.23 19.66
N ILE A 210 1.74 -17.49 18.59
CA ILE A 210 0.49 -17.62 17.84
C ILE A 210 0.75 -18.60 16.71
N ILE A 211 0.45 -19.87 16.95
CA ILE A 211 0.68 -20.94 15.98
C ILE A 211 -0.42 -20.88 14.92
N SER A 212 -0.04 -20.52 13.71
CA SER A 212 -0.86 -20.73 12.50
C SER A 212 -0.09 -21.67 11.58
N ASN A 213 -0.50 -22.93 11.54
CA ASN A 213 0.03 -23.91 10.57
C ASN A 213 -0.72 -23.85 9.23
N SER A 214 -1.49 -22.78 8.99
CA SER A 214 -2.26 -22.63 7.75
C SER A 214 -1.37 -22.20 6.59
N THR A 215 -1.56 -22.84 5.45
CA THR A 215 -0.99 -22.41 4.17
C THR A 215 -1.43 -20.98 3.86
N MET A 216 -0.49 -20.09 3.60
CA MET A 216 -0.77 -18.70 3.24
C MET A 216 -1.44 -18.60 1.87
N THR A 217 -2.50 -17.81 1.75
CA THR A 217 -3.17 -17.58 0.46
C THR A 217 -2.60 -16.35 -0.21
N VAL A 218 -2.09 -16.51 -1.44
CA VAL A 218 -1.63 -15.40 -2.28
C VAL A 218 -2.64 -15.19 -3.40
N LEU A 219 -3.19 -13.97 -3.49
CA LEU A 219 -4.27 -13.60 -4.39
C LEU A 219 -3.73 -12.68 -5.48
N CYS A 220 -3.98 -13.06 -6.74
CA CYS A 220 -3.55 -12.33 -7.93
C CYS A 220 -4.67 -12.34 -8.96
N ASP A 221 -4.83 -11.26 -9.73
CA ASP A 221 -5.84 -11.17 -10.80
C ASP A 221 -5.29 -11.48 -12.20
N ASN A 222 -4.02 -11.85 -12.30
CA ASN A 222 -3.38 -12.26 -13.54
C ASN A 222 -3.34 -13.79 -13.67
N LYS A 223 -4.29 -14.34 -14.44
CA LYS A 223 -4.38 -15.79 -14.68
C LYS A 223 -3.15 -16.36 -15.37
N ALA A 224 -2.51 -15.59 -16.27
CA ALA A 224 -1.32 -16.03 -16.97
C ALA A 224 -0.15 -16.23 -16.00
N THR A 225 0.05 -15.29 -15.07
CA THR A 225 1.06 -15.39 -14.01
C THR A 225 0.83 -16.63 -13.14
N ILE A 226 -0.42 -16.86 -12.70
CA ILE A 226 -0.76 -18.06 -11.90
C ILE A 226 -0.50 -19.35 -12.70
N SER A 227 -0.87 -19.38 -13.98
CA SER A 227 -0.65 -20.54 -14.85
C SER A 227 0.84 -20.84 -15.01
N ILE A 228 1.67 -19.81 -15.25
CA ILE A 228 3.13 -19.98 -15.38
C ILE A 228 3.74 -20.45 -14.05
N ALA A 229 3.28 -19.91 -12.89
CA ALA A 229 3.76 -20.32 -11.58
C ALA A 229 3.48 -21.81 -11.27
N LYS A 230 2.33 -22.32 -11.72
CA LYS A 230 1.91 -23.71 -11.55
C LYS A 230 2.48 -24.68 -12.61
N ASN A 231 3.00 -24.16 -13.73
CA ASN A 231 3.48 -25.00 -14.83
C ASN A 231 4.83 -25.63 -14.48
N PRO A 232 4.97 -26.98 -14.54
CA PRO A 232 6.23 -27.67 -14.29
C PRO A 232 7.27 -27.47 -15.41
N VAL A 233 6.82 -27.16 -16.63
CA VAL A 233 7.71 -27.04 -17.79
C VAL A 233 8.40 -25.68 -17.85
N GLN A 234 9.73 -25.72 -17.99
CA GLN A 234 10.54 -24.51 -18.19
C GLN A 234 10.44 -24.06 -19.65
N HIS A 235 9.98 -22.84 -19.87
CA HIS A 235 9.98 -22.23 -21.20
C HIS A 235 11.10 -21.19 -21.31
N ASP A 236 11.85 -21.19 -22.42
CA ASP A 236 12.93 -20.23 -22.70
C ASP A 236 12.48 -18.76 -22.62
N ARG A 237 11.18 -18.51 -22.83
CA ARG A 237 10.57 -17.17 -22.76
C ARG A 237 10.50 -16.59 -21.33
N THR A 238 10.79 -17.37 -20.30
CA THR A 238 10.68 -16.97 -18.89
C THR A 238 12.02 -16.81 -18.16
N LYS A 239 13.15 -16.89 -18.87
CA LYS A 239 14.50 -16.77 -18.28
C LYS A 239 14.70 -15.52 -17.42
N HIS A 240 14.12 -14.40 -17.80
CA HIS A 240 14.25 -13.13 -17.09
C HIS A 240 13.45 -13.05 -15.76
N VAL A 241 12.55 -14.00 -15.50
CA VAL A 241 11.81 -14.16 -14.24
C VAL A 241 12.13 -15.47 -13.52
N GLU A 242 13.20 -16.14 -13.94
CA GLU A 242 13.55 -17.49 -13.51
C GLU A 242 13.73 -17.58 -11.98
N ILE A 243 14.43 -16.63 -11.38
CA ILE A 243 14.68 -16.61 -9.93
C ILE A 243 13.36 -16.49 -9.17
N ASP A 244 12.53 -15.50 -9.51
CA ASP A 244 11.23 -15.31 -8.84
C ASP A 244 10.31 -16.51 -9.08
N ARG A 245 10.35 -17.12 -10.27
CA ARG A 245 9.59 -18.31 -10.60
C ARG A 245 10.02 -19.51 -9.76
N HIS A 246 11.32 -19.77 -9.64
CA HIS A 246 11.84 -20.86 -8.80
C HIS A 246 11.44 -20.67 -7.34
N PHE A 247 11.58 -19.46 -6.82
CA PHE A 247 11.17 -19.14 -5.47
C PHE A 247 9.68 -19.40 -5.23
N ILE A 248 8.81 -18.89 -6.10
CA ILE A 248 7.36 -19.08 -5.97
C ILE A 248 6.99 -20.56 -6.09
N LYS A 249 7.59 -21.29 -7.03
CA LYS A 249 7.36 -22.72 -7.23
C LYS A 249 7.77 -23.53 -6.01
N GLU A 250 8.95 -23.29 -5.43
CA GLU A 250 9.42 -23.92 -4.22
C GLU A 250 8.40 -23.75 -3.07
N LYS A 251 7.85 -22.53 -2.90
CA LYS A 251 6.88 -22.26 -1.84
C LYS A 251 5.51 -22.90 -2.08
N LEU A 252 5.13 -23.06 -3.36
CA LEU A 252 3.92 -23.80 -3.75
C LEU A 252 4.07 -25.29 -3.48
N GLU A 253 5.16 -25.92 -3.94
CA GLU A 253 5.44 -27.34 -3.77
C GLU A 253 5.65 -27.72 -2.30
N GLY A 254 6.29 -26.82 -1.54
CA GLY A 254 6.47 -26.97 -0.10
C GLY A 254 5.21 -26.72 0.74
N GLY A 255 4.05 -26.40 0.11
CA GLY A 255 2.79 -26.15 0.82
C GLY A 255 2.76 -24.87 1.68
N THR A 256 3.80 -24.05 1.59
CA THR A 256 3.88 -22.77 2.33
C THR A 256 2.83 -21.78 1.85
N ILE A 257 2.58 -21.76 0.52
CA ILE A 257 1.58 -20.89 -0.11
C ILE A 257 0.62 -21.65 -0.99
N ARG A 258 -0.54 -21.07 -1.23
CA ARG A 258 -1.46 -21.43 -2.31
C ARG A 258 -1.78 -20.20 -3.15
N LEU A 259 -1.81 -20.34 -4.47
CA LEU A 259 -2.19 -19.26 -5.38
C LEU A 259 -3.67 -19.36 -5.72
N MET A 260 -4.37 -18.23 -5.57
CA MET A 260 -5.78 -18.08 -5.92
C MET A 260 -5.97 -16.91 -6.90
N TYR A 261 -6.80 -17.14 -7.91
CA TYR A 261 -7.25 -16.08 -8.79
C TYR A 261 -8.36 -15.27 -8.14
N ILE A 262 -8.30 -13.96 -8.27
CA ILE A 262 -9.40 -13.05 -7.94
C ILE A 262 -9.71 -12.16 -9.15
N PRO A 263 -10.96 -11.77 -9.36
CA PRO A 263 -11.28 -10.77 -10.38
C PRO A 263 -10.73 -9.39 -9.98
N SER A 264 -10.33 -8.57 -10.96
CA SER A 264 -9.74 -7.22 -10.71
C SER A 264 -10.68 -6.32 -9.90
N SER A 265 -12.02 -6.51 -10.00
CA SER A 265 -12.97 -5.79 -9.15
C SER A 265 -12.83 -6.09 -7.65
N ARG A 266 -12.12 -7.17 -7.28
CA ARG A 266 -11.81 -7.56 -5.90
C ARG A 266 -10.35 -7.36 -5.52
N GLN A 267 -9.51 -6.91 -6.45
CA GLN A 267 -8.08 -6.68 -6.20
C GLN A 267 -7.86 -5.43 -5.33
N THR A 268 -7.70 -5.64 -4.05
CA THR A 268 -7.53 -4.53 -3.08
C THR A 268 -6.23 -3.77 -3.28
N THR A 269 -5.22 -4.41 -3.85
CA THR A 269 -3.89 -3.83 -4.07
C THR A 269 -3.89 -2.78 -5.19
N ASP A 270 -4.92 -2.72 -6.03
CA ASP A 270 -5.10 -1.70 -7.08
C ASP A 270 -4.95 -0.27 -6.54
N ILE A 271 -5.39 -0.02 -5.32
CA ILE A 271 -5.27 1.30 -4.67
C ILE A 271 -3.82 1.71 -4.40
N LEU A 272 -2.89 0.75 -4.38
CA LEU A 272 -1.46 0.94 -4.15
C LEU A 272 -0.63 0.97 -5.45
N THR A 273 -1.23 0.66 -6.59
CA THR A 273 -0.49 0.52 -7.86
C THR A 273 -0.91 1.52 -8.91
N LYS A 274 -2.15 2.02 -8.85
CA LYS A 274 -2.69 2.92 -9.87
C LYS A 274 -3.64 3.99 -9.31
N ALA A 275 -3.81 5.07 -10.06
CA ALA A 275 -4.83 6.07 -9.75
C ALA A 275 -6.21 5.54 -10.14
N LEU A 276 -7.17 5.54 -9.21
CA LEU A 276 -8.48 4.95 -9.40
C LEU A 276 -9.58 6.01 -9.51
N PRO A 277 -10.62 5.78 -10.33
CA PRO A 277 -11.84 6.57 -10.32
C PRO A 277 -12.52 6.52 -8.93
N LYS A 278 -13.25 7.59 -8.56
CA LYS A 278 -13.88 7.75 -7.25
C LYS A 278 -14.62 6.50 -6.77
N ALA A 279 -15.52 5.94 -7.59
CA ALA A 279 -16.35 4.79 -7.19
C ALA A 279 -15.48 3.55 -6.86
N THR A 280 -14.50 3.25 -7.70
CA THR A 280 -13.56 2.14 -7.49
C THR A 280 -12.69 2.39 -6.26
N TYR A 281 -12.21 3.63 -6.10
CA TYR A 281 -11.38 4.03 -4.98
C TYR A 281 -12.11 3.86 -3.63
N GLU A 282 -13.38 4.31 -3.52
CA GLU A 282 -14.19 4.14 -2.31
C GLU A 282 -14.44 2.65 -1.99
N ASN A 283 -14.72 1.84 -3.01
CA ASN A 283 -14.87 0.39 -2.85
C ASN A 283 -13.58 -0.26 -2.31
N MET A 284 -12.41 0.13 -2.85
CA MET A 284 -11.14 -0.42 -2.36
C MET A 284 -10.84 0.01 -0.92
N LYS A 285 -11.09 1.26 -0.54
CA LYS A 285 -10.96 1.72 0.85
C LYS A 285 -11.80 0.91 1.82
N SER A 286 -13.04 0.64 1.46
CA SER A 286 -13.92 -0.21 2.29
C SER A 286 -13.32 -1.62 2.48
N LYS A 287 -12.77 -2.21 1.40
CA LYS A 287 -12.12 -3.54 1.47
C LYS A 287 -10.83 -3.55 2.28
N LEU A 288 -10.11 -2.43 2.35
CA LEU A 288 -8.96 -2.28 3.26
C LEU A 288 -9.36 -2.25 4.73
N GLY A 289 -10.67 -2.17 5.04
CA GLY A 289 -11.17 -2.03 6.40
C GLY A 289 -10.99 -0.64 6.98
N MET A 290 -10.97 0.38 6.12
CA MET A 290 -10.86 1.78 6.54
C MET A 290 -12.24 2.33 6.90
N LEU A 291 -12.39 2.76 8.13
CA LEU A 291 -13.60 3.40 8.65
C LEU A 291 -13.32 4.84 9.07
N ASP A 292 -14.38 5.64 9.12
CA ASP A 292 -14.32 6.96 9.72
C ASP A 292 -14.72 6.85 11.21
N ILE A 293 -13.81 7.17 12.11
CA ILE A 293 -14.04 7.05 13.55
C ILE A 293 -15.13 7.98 14.07
N TYR A 294 -15.48 9.05 13.32
CA TYR A 294 -16.57 9.95 13.69
C TYR A 294 -17.95 9.49 13.19
N TYR A 295 -17.96 8.61 12.19
CA TYR A 295 -19.17 8.03 11.61
C TYR A 295 -18.95 6.53 11.40
N PRO A 296 -18.76 5.74 12.49
CA PRO A 296 -18.68 4.30 12.38
C PRO A 296 -20.04 3.78 11.93
N THR A 297 -20.13 3.29 10.70
CA THR A 297 -21.34 2.62 10.15
C THR A 297 -21.30 1.13 10.45
#